data_616fa81545bf0a4feeb2e9c9b08b1a7f
#
_entry.id   616fa81545bf0a4feeb2e9c9b08b1a7f
#
_cell.length_a   1.000
_cell.length_b   1.000
_cell.length_c   1.000
_cell.angle_alpha   90.00
_cell.angle_beta   90.00
_cell.angle_gamma   90.00
#
_symmetry.space_group_name_H-M   'P 1'
#
loop_
_entity.id
_entity.type
_entity.pdbx_description
1 polymer ?
#
loop_
_entity_poly.entity_id
_entity_poly.type
_entity_poly.pdbx_seq_one_letter_code
_entity_poly.pdbx_strand_id
1 'polypeptide(L)'
;ALDNLSIAMSELGNISERRTYQLLSGTRGLPPFLVANSGLNSGFMIPQYTAASMVSHNKQLCTPASVDSIESSQGQEDHVSMGANAATAAFKVMENLERILAIELYNAAQALDFRRPARTSPFLEQILKEYRLRVPFVEDDKVMFRDMEESVRFLREVAFDLPDDLVVMRDYSPADMK
;
A
#
# COMPACT_ATOMS: atom_id res chain seq x y z
N ALA A 1 15.11 -8.55 -14.16
CA ALA A 1 14.25 -9.01 -13.06
C ALA A 1 13.84 -7.85 -12.14
N LEU A 2 14.81 -7.07 -11.60
CA LEU A 2 14.52 -5.98 -10.64
C LEU A 2 13.66 -4.85 -11.23
N ASP A 3 13.88 -4.46 -12.48
CA ASP A 3 13.06 -3.46 -13.17
C ASP A 3 11.61 -3.94 -13.32
N ASN A 4 11.42 -5.22 -13.71
CA ASN A 4 10.08 -5.80 -13.79
C ASN A 4 9.40 -5.87 -12.40
N LEU A 5 10.16 -6.18 -11.35
CA LEU A 5 9.67 -6.18 -9.98
C LEU A 5 9.19 -4.77 -9.57
N SER A 6 9.97 -3.73 -9.88
CA SER A 6 9.61 -2.34 -9.60
C SER A 6 8.29 -1.96 -10.29
N ILE A 7 8.12 -2.33 -11.55
CA ILE A 7 6.89 -2.08 -12.31
C ILE A 7 5.70 -2.79 -11.67
N ALA A 8 5.83 -4.08 -11.33
CA ALA A 8 4.76 -4.86 -10.72
C ALA A 8 4.36 -4.29 -9.35
N MET A 9 5.32 -3.92 -8.51
CA MET A 9 5.07 -3.27 -7.21
C MET A 9 4.42 -1.89 -7.38
N SER A 10 4.80 -1.12 -8.39
CA SER A 10 4.19 0.18 -8.69
C SER A 10 2.72 0.03 -9.07
N GLU A 11 2.36 -0.98 -9.88
CA GLU A 11 0.96 -1.27 -10.23
C GLU A 11 0.13 -1.67 -9.02
N LEU A 12 0.68 -2.50 -8.14
CA LEU A 12 0.01 -2.85 -6.88
C LEU A 12 -0.25 -1.61 -6.02
N GLY A 13 0.73 -0.72 -5.91
CA GLY A 13 0.57 0.56 -5.21
C GLY A 13 -0.46 1.48 -5.86
N ASN A 14 -0.49 1.53 -7.18
CA ASN A 14 -1.44 2.34 -7.94
C ASN A 14 -2.89 1.90 -7.66
N ILE A 15 -3.19 0.60 -7.73
CA ILE A 15 -4.55 0.12 -7.45
C ILE A 15 -4.95 0.31 -5.99
N SER A 16 -4.02 0.15 -5.04
CA SER A 16 -4.24 0.41 -3.62
C SER A 16 -4.65 1.87 -3.37
N GLU A 17 -3.91 2.81 -3.94
CA GLU A 17 -4.25 4.24 -3.85
C GLU A 17 -5.62 4.54 -4.48
N ARG A 18 -5.95 3.94 -5.63
CA ARG A 18 -7.29 4.12 -6.23
C ARG A 18 -8.42 3.59 -5.35
N ARG A 19 -8.22 2.50 -4.61
CA ARG A 19 -9.18 2.03 -3.61
C ARG A 19 -9.31 3.01 -2.45
N THR A 20 -8.20 3.55 -1.94
CA THR A 20 -8.19 4.62 -0.94
C THR A 20 -9.00 5.83 -1.41
N TYR A 21 -8.77 6.32 -2.62
CA TYR A 21 -9.53 7.40 -3.22
C TYR A 21 -11.04 7.12 -3.26
N GLN A 22 -11.44 5.90 -3.64
CA GLN A 22 -12.84 5.49 -3.69
C GLN A 22 -13.52 5.51 -2.30
N LEU A 23 -12.81 5.16 -1.24
CA LEU A 23 -13.34 5.21 0.12
C LEU A 23 -13.65 6.63 0.58
N LEU A 24 -12.93 7.63 0.07
CA LEU A 24 -13.08 9.04 0.44
C LEU A 24 -14.17 9.78 -0.34
N SER A 25 -14.74 9.15 -1.37
CA SER A 25 -15.61 9.81 -2.34
C SER A 25 -16.99 10.23 -1.82
N GLY A 26 -17.35 9.90 -0.59
CA GLY A 26 -18.69 10.17 -0.05
C GLY A 26 -19.79 9.33 -0.67
N THR A 27 -19.44 8.21 -1.29
CA THR A 27 -20.37 7.28 -1.94
C THR A 27 -20.56 6.00 -1.14
N ARG A 28 -21.48 5.13 -1.56
CA ARG A 28 -21.73 3.82 -0.96
C ARG A 28 -22.05 3.88 0.54
N GLY A 29 -22.68 4.97 1.00
CA GLY A 29 -23.07 5.17 2.40
C GLY A 29 -21.89 5.47 3.35
N LEU A 30 -20.74 5.88 2.83
CA LEU A 30 -19.64 6.42 3.61
C LEU A 30 -19.66 7.95 3.58
N PRO A 31 -19.28 8.64 4.68
CA PRO A 31 -19.15 10.08 4.66
C PRO A 31 -17.97 10.52 3.79
N PRO A 32 -18.03 11.69 3.13
CA PRO A 32 -16.90 12.26 2.43
C PRO A 32 -15.69 12.38 3.36
N PHE A 33 -14.51 12.05 2.86
CA PHE A 33 -13.24 12.08 3.60
C PHE A 33 -13.19 11.25 4.88
N LEU A 34 -14.14 10.32 5.08
CA LEU A 34 -14.24 9.42 6.24
C LEU A 34 -14.23 10.16 7.59
N VAL A 35 -14.95 11.29 7.67
CA VAL A 35 -15.18 12.03 8.91
C VAL A 35 -16.66 12.38 9.06
N ALA A 36 -17.13 12.46 10.31
CA ALA A 36 -18.55 12.74 10.61
C ALA A 36 -18.95 14.17 10.17
N ASN A 37 -18.09 15.14 10.34
CA ASN A 37 -18.32 16.56 10.08
C ASN A 37 -17.43 17.05 8.92
N SER A 38 -17.64 16.49 7.72
CA SER A 38 -16.93 16.95 6.53
C SER A 38 -17.28 18.43 6.24
N GLY A 39 -16.24 19.22 5.89
CA GLY A 39 -16.35 20.67 5.74
C GLY A 39 -15.83 21.44 6.95
N LEU A 40 -15.98 20.92 8.17
CA LEU A 40 -15.25 21.40 9.34
C LEU A 40 -13.89 20.65 9.47
N ASN A 41 -13.89 19.36 9.17
CA ASN A 41 -12.72 18.50 9.16
C ASN A 41 -12.31 18.14 7.73
N SER A 42 -11.00 18.06 7.49
CA SER A 42 -10.40 17.58 6.24
C SER A 42 -10.31 16.04 6.18
N GLY A 43 -10.32 15.40 7.34
CA GLY A 43 -10.31 13.96 7.51
C GLY A 43 -9.16 13.27 6.81
N PHE A 44 -9.46 12.18 6.13
CA PHE A 44 -8.48 11.32 5.47
C PHE A 44 -8.01 11.84 4.10
N MET A 45 -8.29 13.09 3.74
CA MET A 45 -7.78 13.69 2.51
C MET A 45 -6.25 13.69 2.47
N ILE A 46 -5.58 14.05 3.57
CA ILE A 46 -4.11 14.13 3.63
C ILE A 46 -3.44 12.74 3.52
N PRO A 47 -3.89 11.67 4.20
CA PRO A 47 -3.41 10.31 3.93
C PRO A 47 -3.50 9.92 2.46
N GLN A 48 -4.60 10.23 1.77
CA GLN A 48 -4.75 9.95 0.35
C GLN A 48 -3.76 10.74 -0.50
N TYR A 49 -3.55 12.03 -0.25
CA TYR A 49 -2.53 12.82 -0.94
C TYR A 49 -1.13 12.24 -0.73
N THR A 50 -0.83 11.75 0.47
CA THR A 50 0.43 11.08 0.78
C THR A 50 0.61 9.83 -0.07
N ALA A 51 -0.41 8.97 -0.15
CA ALA A 51 -0.38 7.78 -1.01
C ALA A 51 -0.22 8.15 -2.50
N ALA A 52 -0.96 9.15 -2.99
CA ALA A 52 -0.89 9.62 -4.37
C ALA A 52 0.51 10.15 -4.73
N SER A 53 1.18 10.86 -3.82
CA SER A 53 2.55 11.33 -4.04
C SER A 53 3.55 10.18 -4.18
N MET A 54 3.40 9.13 -3.35
CA MET A 54 4.24 7.93 -3.43
C MET A 54 4.00 7.14 -4.71
N VAL A 55 2.74 7.02 -5.16
CA VAL A 55 2.41 6.40 -6.45
C VAL A 55 3.06 7.16 -7.61
N SER A 56 3.00 8.50 -7.60
CA SER A 56 3.65 9.33 -8.61
C SER A 56 5.17 9.14 -8.60
N HIS A 57 5.79 9.07 -7.42
CA HIS A 57 7.22 8.81 -7.26
C HIS A 57 7.60 7.41 -7.77
N ASN A 58 6.80 6.39 -7.47
CA ASN A 58 7.04 5.03 -7.95
C ASN A 58 7.07 4.96 -9.48
N LYS A 59 6.20 5.68 -10.18
CA LYS A 59 6.20 5.75 -11.65
C LYS A 59 7.51 6.29 -12.21
N GLN A 60 8.13 7.25 -11.54
CA GLN A 60 9.45 7.77 -11.93
C GLN A 60 10.56 6.74 -11.69
N LEU A 61 10.49 6.00 -10.56
CA LEU A 61 11.44 4.96 -10.20
C LEU A 61 11.35 3.71 -11.12
N CYS A 62 10.28 3.56 -11.88
CA CYS A 62 10.06 2.46 -12.81
C CYS A 62 10.74 2.66 -14.17
N THR A 63 11.52 3.74 -14.37
CA THR A 63 12.40 3.84 -15.56
C THR A 63 13.45 2.74 -15.47
N PRO A 64 13.50 1.78 -16.43
CA PRO A 64 14.36 0.62 -16.31
C PRO A 64 15.85 0.98 -16.36
N ALA A 65 16.62 0.56 -15.37
CA ALA A 65 18.08 0.67 -15.42
C ALA A 65 18.72 -0.28 -16.45
N SER A 66 17.96 -1.28 -16.92
CA SER A 66 18.38 -2.22 -17.97
C SER A 66 18.57 -1.57 -19.34
N VAL A 67 18.10 -0.32 -19.54
CA VAL A 67 18.30 0.42 -20.81
C VAL A 67 19.61 1.19 -20.83
N ASP A 68 20.35 1.22 -19.71
CA ASP A 68 21.54 2.05 -19.52
C ASP A 68 22.81 1.20 -19.42
N SER A 69 23.88 1.71 -20.01
CA SER A 69 25.22 1.19 -19.89
C SER A 69 26.23 2.32 -20.14
N ILE A 70 27.29 2.36 -19.35
CA ILE A 70 28.34 3.38 -19.45
C ILE A 70 29.70 2.70 -19.50
N GLU A 71 30.48 3.00 -20.52
CA GLU A 71 31.87 2.57 -20.60
C GLU A 71 32.68 3.07 -19.41
N SER A 72 33.50 2.19 -18.84
CA SER A 72 34.35 2.53 -17.70
C SER A 72 35.75 1.89 -17.80
N SER A 73 36.62 2.17 -16.80
CA SER A 73 37.96 1.60 -16.69
C SER A 73 38.81 1.79 -17.96
N GLN A 74 38.76 3.00 -18.57
CA GLN A 74 39.47 3.35 -19.80
C GLN A 74 39.14 2.42 -21.00
N GLY A 75 37.89 2.01 -21.13
CA GLY A 75 37.43 1.15 -22.20
C GLY A 75 37.65 -0.34 -21.98
N GLN A 76 38.12 -0.73 -20.79
CA GLN A 76 38.24 -2.14 -20.43
C GLN A 76 36.85 -2.79 -20.23
N GLU A 77 35.90 -1.99 -19.76
CA GLU A 77 34.51 -2.39 -19.58
C GLU A 77 33.66 -1.53 -20.51
N ASP A 78 33.20 -2.11 -21.60
CA ASP A 78 32.44 -1.45 -22.66
C ASP A 78 30.94 -1.52 -22.46
N HIS A 79 30.45 -2.61 -21.91
CA HIS A 79 29.02 -2.82 -21.63
C HIS A 79 28.81 -3.38 -20.19
N VAL A 80 28.39 -2.50 -19.28
CA VAL A 80 28.23 -2.84 -17.87
C VAL A 80 26.76 -2.86 -17.46
N SER A 81 26.44 -3.72 -16.51
CA SER A 81 25.11 -3.80 -15.92
C SER A 81 24.87 -2.67 -14.89
N MET A 82 23.75 -1.95 -15.04
CA MET A 82 23.27 -0.99 -14.03
C MET A 82 22.38 -1.65 -12.97
N GLY A 83 22.65 -2.91 -12.64
CA GLY A 83 21.88 -3.69 -11.68
C GLY A 83 21.80 -3.09 -10.28
N ALA A 84 22.83 -2.37 -9.84
CA ALA A 84 22.82 -1.65 -8.57
C ALA A 84 21.77 -0.53 -8.55
N ASN A 85 21.62 0.20 -9.67
CA ASN A 85 20.57 1.22 -9.82
C ASN A 85 19.17 0.60 -9.81
N ALA A 86 18.99 -0.53 -10.52
CA ALA A 86 17.74 -1.29 -10.50
C ALA A 86 17.38 -1.77 -9.08
N ALA A 87 18.36 -2.27 -8.32
CA ALA A 87 18.15 -2.72 -6.94
C ALA A 87 17.75 -1.56 -6.01
N THR A 88 18.42 -0.43 -6.12
CA THR A 88 18.12 0.77 -5.32
C THR A 88 16.73 1.31 -5.64
N ALA A 89 16.36 1.36 -6.92
CA ALA A 89 15.02 1.77 -7.34
C ALA A 89 13.94 0.81 -6.82
N ALA A 90 14.15 -0.51 -6.97
CA ALA A 90 13.23 -1.52 -6.47
C ALA A 90 13.03 -1.42 -4.95
N PHE A 91 14.09 -1.20 -4.19
CA PHE A 91 14.02 -1.01 -2.75
C PHE A 91 13.15 0.21 -2.38
N LYS A 92 13.34 1.33 -3.07
CA LYS A 92 12.53 2.55 -2.87
C LYS A 92 11.05 2.34 -3.21
N VAL A 93 10.76 1.64 -4.31
CA VAL A 93 9.38 1.30 -4.70
C VAL A 93 8.74 0.40 -3.64
N MET A 94 9.47 -0.57 -3.09
CA MET A 94 9.00 -1.44 -2.01
C MET A 94 8.66 -0.65 -0.75
N GLU A 95 9.54 0.26 -0.30
CA GLU A 95 9.27 1.11 0.86
C GLU A 95 8.03 1.98 0.68
N ASN A 96 7.85 2.56 -0.52
CA ASN A 96 6.67 3.34 -0.85
C ASN A 96 5.41 2.45 -0.89
N LEU A 97 5.49 1.25 -1.48
CA LEU A 97 4.37 0.31 -1.54
C LEU A 97 3.88 -0.07 -0.14
N GLU A 98 4.79 -0.39 0.78
CA GLU A 98 4.42 -0.67 2.17
C GLU A 98 3.61 0.46 2.80
N ARG A 99 4.05 1.70 2.61
CA ARG A 99 3.35 2.88 3.13
C ARG A 99 2.00 3.10 2.46
N ILE A 100 1.89 2.88 1.15
CA ILE A 100 0.63 2.97 0.41
C ILE A 100 -0.37 1.94 0.94
N LEU A 101 0.05 0.69 1.12
CA LEU A 101 -0.80 -0.37 1.69
C LEU A 101 -1.22 -0.08 3.13
N ALA A 102 -0.33 0.48 3.94
CA ALA A 102 -0.64 0.90 5.30
C ALA A 102 -1.67 2.04 5.34
N ILE A 103 -1.59 2.99 4.41
CA ILE A 103 -2.58 4.05 4.25
C ILE A 103 -3.92 3.48 3.80
N GLU A 104 -3.94 2.50 2.89
CA GLU A 104 -5.18 1.82 2.51
C GLU A 104 -5.81 1.11 3.72
N LEU A 105 -5.03 0.38 4.51
CA LEU A 105 -5.50 -0.26 5.75
C LEU A 105 -6.10 0.77 6.72
N TYR A 106 -5.42 1.90 6.93
CA TYR A 106 -5.88 2.97 7.80
C TYR A 106 -7.23 3.53 7.35
N ASN A 107 -7.37 3.83 6.05
CA ASN A 107 -8.63 4.30 5.46
C ASN A 107 -9.73 3.22 5.50
N ALA A 108 -9.40 1.97 5.20
CA ALA A 108 -10.36 0.87 5.21
C ALA A 108 -10.90 0.59 6.62
N ALA A 109 -10.03 0.61 7.63
CA ALA A 109 -10.44 0.46 9.03
C ALA A 109 -11.40 1.59 9.44
N GLN A 110 -11.10 2.84 9.10
CA GLN A 110 -11.97 3.98 9.36
C GLN A 110 -13.34 3.81 8.66
N ALA A 111 -13.34 3.38 7.41
CA ALA A 111 -14.57 3.14 6.65
C ALA A 111 -15.43 2.01 7.25
N LEU A 112 -14.82 0.95 7.77
CA LEU A 112 -15.53 -0.16 8.41
C LEU A 112 -16.24 0.29 9.68
N ASP A 113 -15.66 1.19 10.47
CA ASP A 113 -16.32 1.73 11.66
C ASP A 113 -17.55 2.58 11.30
N PHE A 114 -17.50 3.36 10.21
CA PHE A 114 -18.69 4.05 9.70
C PHE A 114 -19.79 3.11 9.19
N ARG A 115 -19.46 1.85 8.92
CA ARG A 115 -20.43 0.83 8.50
C ARG A 115 -21.16 0.14 9.65
N ARG A 116 -20.77 0.38 10.91
CA ARG A 116 -21.45 -0.20 12.06
C ARG A 116 -22.95 0.14 12.05
N PRO A 117 -23.87 -0.80 12.39
CA PRO A 117 -23.63 -2.11 13.01
C PRO A 117 -23.30 -3.24 12.02
N ALA A 118 -23.21 -3.00 10.71
CA ALA A 118 -22.80 -4.02 9.76
C ALA A 118 -21.39 -4.53 10.09
N ARG A 119 -21.18 -5.83 9.90
CA ARG A 119 -19.90 -6.49 10.19
C ARG A 119 -19.34 -7.13 8.94
N THR A 120 -18.02 -7.27 8.89
CA THR A 120 -17.29 -8.03 7.90
C THR A 120 -17.18 -9.51 8.32
N SER A 121 -16.35 -10.31 7.64
CA SER A 121 -16.11 -11.70 8.05
C SER A 121 -15.49 -11.78 9.44
N PRO A 122 -15.67 -12.90 10.19
CA PRO A 122 -15.05 -13.07 11.51
C PRO A 122 -13.54 -12.87 11.50
N PHE A 123 -12.86 -13.33 10.44
CA PHE A 123 -11.43 -13.15 10.26
C PHE A 123 -11.05 -11.66 10.15
N LEU A 124 -11.71 -10.90 9.29
CA LEU A 124 -11.44 -9.47 9.14
C LEU A 124 -11.85 -8.65 10.38
N GLU A 125 -12.88 -9.07 11.13
CA GLU A 125 -13.24 -8.44 12.42
C GLU A 125 -12.13 -8.64 13.46
N GLN A 126 -11.46 -9.81 13.47
CA GLN A 126 -10.30 -10.04 14.33
C GLN A 126 -9.14 -9.12 13.97
N ILE A 127 -8.80 -9.02 12.68
CA ILE A 127 -7.77 -8.10 12.19
C ILE A 127 -8.08 -6.67 12.61
N LEU A 128 -9.32 -6.22 12.36
CA LEU A 128 -9.74 -4.86 12.73
C LEU A 128 -9.65 -4.62 14.25
N LYS A 129 -10.03 -5.59 15.05
CA LYS A 129 -9.94 -5.51 16.52
C LYS A 129 -8.49 -5.32 16.97
N GLU A 130 -7.55 -6.11 16.46
CA GLU A 130 -6.14 -6.00 16.79
C GLU A 130 -5.53 -4.69 16.30
N TYR A 131 -5.89 -4.28 15.07
CA TYR A 131 -5.47 -3.00 14.52
C TYR A 131 -5.93 -1.82 15.40
N ARG A 132 -7.17 -1.84 15.87
CA ARG A 132 -7.74 -0.78 16.73
C ARG A 132 -7.10 -0.68 18.12
N LEU A 133 -6.36 -1.69 18.57
CA LEU A 133 -5.54 -1.57 19.78
C LEU A 133 -4.33 -0.63 19.58
N ARG A 134 -3.91 -0.43 18.35
CA ARG A 134 -2.75 0.41 17.99
C ARG A 134 -3.15 1.72 17.33
N VAL A 135 -4.13 1.70 16.46
CA VAL A 135 -4.57 2.85 15.66
C VAL A 135 -6.05 3.11 15.95
N PRO A 136 -6.36 4.15 16.75
CA PRO A 136 -7.73 4.46 17.15
C PRO A 136 -8.55 5.01 15.98
N PHE A 137 -9.89 4.98 16.14
CA PHE A 137 -10.81 5.70 15.27
C PHE A 137 -10.55 7.22 15.34
N VAL A 138 -10.67 7.90 14.21
CA VAL A 138 -10.44 9.36 14.09
C VAL A 138 -11.79 10.06 14.05
N GLU A 139 -12.10 10.81 15.09
CA GLU A 139 -13.34 11.61 15.19
C GLU A 139 -13.15 12.98 14.54
N ASP A 140 -12.05 13.67 14.86
CA ASP A 140 -11.70 15.00 14.40
C ASP A 140 -10.28 15.04 13.82
N ASP A 141 -9.99 16.10 13.07
CA ASP A 141 -8.68 16.31 12.48
C ASP A 141 -7.57 16.30 13.53
N LYS A 142 -6.53 15.52 13.23
CA LYS A 142 -5.33 15.38 14.07
C LYS A 142 -4.08 15.16 13.21
N VAL A 143 -2.92 15.14 13.83
CA VAL A 143 -1.67 14.74 13.18
C VAL A 143 -1.71 13.22 12.92
N MET A 144 -1.96 12.82 11.67
CA MET A 144 -2.15 11.42 11.27
C MET A 144 -0.84 10.68 10.98
N PHE A 145 0.28 11.37 10.94
CA PHE A 145 1.59 10.78 10.63
C PHE A 145 1.91 9.56 11.52
N ARG A 146 1.65 9.67 12.83
CA ARG A 146 1.92 8.59 13.79
C ARG A 146 1.04 7.36 13.54
N ASP A 147 -0.22 7.57 13.18
CA ASP A 147 -1.15 6.49 12.87
C ASP A 147 -0.75 5.77 11.58
N MET A 148 -0.29 6.51 10.56
CA MET A 148 0.22 5.93 9.32
C MET A 148 1.48 5.10 9.57
N GLU A 149 2.43 5.58 10.40
CA GLU A 149 3.61 4.81 10.76
C GLU A 149 3.27 3.57 11.59
N GLU A 150 2.33 3.68 12.52
CA GLU A 150 1.88 2.52 13.29
C GLU A 150 1.17 1.50 12.41
N SER A 151 0.47 1.96 11.38
CA SER A 151 -0.12 1.07 10.36
C SER A 151 0.95 0.29 9.57
N VAL A 152 2.07 0.93 9.25
CA VAL A 152 3.23 0.23 8.63
C VAL A 152 3.80 -0.82 9.58
N ARG A 153 3.99 -0.49 10.86
CA ARG A 153 4.48 -1.45 11.87
C ARG A 153 3.52 -2.61 12.03
N PHE A 154 2.21 -2.34 12.08
CA PHE A 154 1.20 -3.38 12.15
C PHE A 154 1.32 -4.38 11.01
N LEU A 155 1.44 -3.91 9.75
CA LEU A 155 1.61 -4.78 8.59
C LEU A 155 2.87 -5.64 8.65
N ARG A 156 3.95 -5.13 9.24
CA ARG A 156 5.23 -5.85 9.36
C ARG A 156 5.24 -6.89 10.49
N GLU A 157 4.57 -6.60 11.59
CA GLU A 157 4.69 -7.35 12.84
C GLU A 157 3.59 -8.39 13.03
N VAL A 158 2.40 -8.14 12.48
CA VAL A 158 1.25 -8.99 12.75
C VAL A 158 1.16 -10.11 11.72
N ALA A 159 1.28 -11.34 12.20
CA ALA A 159 0.99 -12.55 11.43
C ALA A 159 -0.42 -13.03 11.78
N PHE A 160 -1.21 -13.34 10.78
CA PHE A 160 -2.52 -13.96 10.95
C PHE A 160 -2.49 -15.36 10.35
N ASP A 161 -3.04 -16.32 11.11
CA ASP A 161 -3.32 -17.64 10.56
C ASP A 161 -4.49 -17.51 9.58
N LEU A 162 -4.18 -17.72 8.30
CA LEU A 162 -5.22 -17.70 7.26
C LEU A 162 -6.17 -18.89 7.48
N PRO A 163 -7.49 -18.67 7.42
CA PRO A 163 -8.44 -19.78 7.41
C PRO A 163 -8.11 -20.80 6.30
N ASP A 164 -8.28 -22.08 6.58
CA ASP A 164 -7.91 -23.17 5.66
C ASP A 164 -8.61 -23.05 4.28
N ASP A 165 -9.82 -22.52 4.26
CA ASP A 165 -10.59 -22.24 3.04
C ASP A 165 -10.02 -21.10 2.18
N LEU A 166 -9.17 -20.22 2.74
CA LEU A 166 -8.41 -19.20 2.01
C LEU A 166 -7.05 -19.73 1.52
N VAL A 167 -6.64 -20.90 1.95
CA VAL A 167 -5.35 -21.53 1.60
C VAL A 167 -5.39 -22.26 0.24
N VAL A 168 -6.52 -22.28 -0.44
CA VAL A 168 -6.75 -22.99 -1.74
C VAL A 168 -5.73 -22.62 -2.84
N MET A 169 -4.93 -21.58 -2.68
CA MET A 169 -3.87 -21.22 -3.64
C MET A 169 -2.49 -21.78 -3.32
N ARG A 170 -2.30 -22.56 -2.24
CA ARG A 170 -0.97 -23.14 -1.94
C ARG A 170 -0.56 -24.29 -2.82
N ASP A 171 -1.51 -24.94 -3.48
CA ASP A 171 -1.27 -26.17 -4.27
C ASP A 171 -1.25 -25.94 -5.78
N TYR A 172 -1.16 -24.71 -6.26
CA TYR A 172 -0.95 -24.45 -7.69
C TYR A 172 0.50 -24.79 -8.06
N SER A 173 0.69 -26.00 -8.57
CA SER A 173 1.95 -26.41 -9.19
C SER A 173 2.08 -25.72 -10.57
N PRO A 174 3.30 -25.27 -10.96
CA PRO A 174 3.53 -24.80 -12.33
C PRO A 174 3.19 -25.83 -13.42
N ALA A 175 2.95 -27.09 -13.05
CA ALA A 175 2.52 -28.16 -13.96
C ALA A 175 1.04 -28.05 -14.36
N ASP A 176 0.22 -27.31 -13.62
CA ASP A 176 -1.22 -27.17 -13.87
C ASP A 176 -1.56 -26.00 -14.81
N MET A 177 -0.55 -25.27 -15.31
CA MET A 177 -0.66 -24.19 -16.27
C MET A 177 -0.27 -24.62 -17.70
N LYS A 178 -0.79 -25.76 -18.16
CA LYS A 178 -0.64 -26.19 -19.56
C LYS A 178 -1.93 -26.01 -20.34
#